data_61b936c61fd26580a3a8f3df33d44f14
#
_entry.id   61b936c61fd26580a3a8f3df33d44f14
#
_cell.length_a   1.000
_cell.length_b   1.000
_cell.length_c   1.000
_cell.angle_alpha   90.00
_cell.angle_beta   90.00
_cell.angle_gamma   90.00
#
_symmetry.space_group_name_H-M   'P 1'
#
loop_
_entity.id
_entity.type
_entity.pdbx_description
1 polymer ?
#
loop_
_entity_poly.entity_id
_entity_poly.type
_entity_poly.pdbx_seq_one_letter_code
_entity_poly.pdbx_strand_id
1 'polypeptide(L)'
;MRKTAARFAHEHVSMLLLLTAFVLTGLNSVSNRAIHPLGLDRYMALYGLGFWGTGVVLGGITAAVTKHGTRPIDAVIGIAMGASGAISMVLMLVALKTVPGVVAFPVRSCGNTSLTAVISFIVWREKVTARQWLGIICGLAAIYLLLPSR
;
A
#
# COMPACT_ATOMS: atom_id res chain seq x y z
N MET A 1 -3.13 -23.79 -29.76
CA MET A 1 -2.51 -24.36 -28.56
C MET A 1 -1.39 -23.48 -27.93
N ARG A 2 -0.44 -22.92 -28.68
CA ARG A 2 0.65 -22.07 -28.12
C ARG A 2 0.16 -20.78 -27.42
N LYS A 3 -0.87 -20.10 -27.91
CA LYS A 3 -1.40 -18.87 -27.31
C LYS A 3 -2.12 -19.09 -25.96
N THR A 4 -2.73 -20.25 -25.76
CA THR A 4 -3.39 -20.60 -24.50
C THR A 4 -2.38 -20.91 -23.39
N ALA A 5 -1.32 -21.66 -23.72
CA ALA A 5 -0.24 -21.96 -22.76
C ALA A 5 0.50 -20.71 -22.29
N ALA A 6 0.76 -19.74 -23.20
CA ALA A 6 1.39 -18.47 -22.84
C ALA A 6 0.50 -17.61 -21.94
N ARG A 7 -0.82 -17.67 -22.12
CA ARG A 7 -1.80 -16.95 -21.28
C ARG A 7 -1.87 -17.52 -19.86
N PHE A 8 -1.91 -18.85 -19.74
CA PHE A 8 -1.86 -19.55 -18.44
C PHE A 8 -0.55 -19.25 -17.69
N ALA A 9 0.60 -19.31 -18.39
CA ALA A 9 1.88 -18.97 -17.78
C ALA A 9 1.92 -17.51 -17.26
N HIS A 10 1.35 -16.57 -18.01
CA HIS A 10 1.27 -15.17 -17.61
C HIS A 10 0.34 -14.97 -16.39
N GLU A 11 -0.78 -15.67 -16.32
CA GLU A 11 -1.70 -15.62 -15.18
C GLU A 11 -1.03 -16.17 -13.89
N HIS A 12 -0.32 -17.29 -13.97
CA HIS A 12 0.41 -17.85 -12.83
C HIS A 12 1.53 -16.93 -12.35
N VAL A 13 2.31 -16.34 -13.25
CA VAL A 13 3.36 -15.38 -12.89
C VAL A 13 2.75 -14.14 -12.23
N SER A 14 1.65 -13.61 -12.76
CA SER A 14 0.96 -12.47 -12.16
C SER A 14 0.44 -12.77 -10.76
N MET A 15 -0.09 -13.98 -10.55
CA MET A 15 -0.59 -14.42 -9.24
C MET A 15 0.54 -14.60 -8.23
N LEU A 16 1.68 -15.15 -8.64
CA LEU A 16 2.87 -15.25 -7.79
C LEU A 16 3.43 -13.88 -7.41
N LEU A 17 3.47 -12.94 -8.36
CA LEU A 17 3.89 -11.56 -8.09
C LEU A 17 2.96 -10.87 -7.09
N LEU A 18 1.65 -11.05 -7.21
CA LEU A 18 0.67 -10.53 -6.26
C LEU A 18 0.84 -11.11 -4.86
N LEU A 19 1.04 -12.44 -4.76
CA LEU A 19 1.30 -13.11 -3.48
C LEU A 19 2.60 -12.60 -2.84
N THR A 20 3.66 -12.47 -3.63
CA THR A 20 4.94 -11.93 -3.15
C THR A 20 4.79 -10.49 -2.64
N ALA A 21 4.08 -9.64 -3.40
CA ALA A 21 3.79 -8.27 -2.99
C ALA A 21 2.96 -8.23 -1.70
N PHE A 22 1.99 -9.13 -1.55
CA PHE A 22 1.19 -9.25 -0.33
C PHE A 22 2.05 -9.61 0.89
N VAL A 23 2.91 -10.62 0.78
CA VAL A 23 3.82 -11.02 1.86
C VAL A 23 4.77 -9.88 2.24
N LEU A 24 5.38 -9.23 1.25
CA LEU A 24 6.28 -8.09 1.48
C LEU A 24 5.57 -6.92 2.17
N THR A 25 4.33 -6.64 1.78
CA THR A 25 3.51 -5.61 2.43
C THR A 25 3.19 -5.98 3.88
N GLY A 26 2.91 -7.26 4.15
CA GLY A 26 2.71 -7.77 5.50
C GLY A 26 3.96 -7.60 6.37
N LEU A 27 5.13 -7.99 5.87
CA LEU A 27 6.41 -7.81 6.56
C LEU A 27 6.70 -6.33 6.86
N ASN A 28 6.44 -5.44 5.91
CA ASN A 28 6.57 -4.01 6.12
C ASN A 28 5.63 -3.50 7.24
N SER A 29 4.41 -4.00 7.31
CA SER A 29 3.47 -3.66 8.38
C SER A 29 3.95 -4.14 9.75
N VAL A 30 4.54 -5.32 9.84
CA VAL A 30 5.17 -5.84 11.06
C VAL A 30 6.35 -4.96 11.48
N SER A 31 7.21 -4.56 10.54
CA SER A 31 8.33 -3.66 10.80
C SER A 31 7.86 -2.32 11.38
N ASN A 32 6.81 -1.72 10.81
CA ASN A 32 6.21 -0.49 11.33
C ASN A 32 5.69 -0.67 12.78
N ARG A 33 5.12 -1.82 13.11
CA ARG A 33 4.63 -2.09 14.45
C ARG A 33 5.75 -2.32 15.46
N ALA A 34 6.86 -2.90 15.03
CA ALA A 34 7.99 -3.25 15.90
C ALA A 34 8.74 -2.02 16.46
N ILE A 35 8.62 -0.85 15.85
CA ILE A 35 9.30 0.38 16.25
C ILE A 35 8.96 0.76 17.70
N HIS A 36 7.68 0.75 18.07
CA HIS A 36 7.24 1.18 19.40
C HIS A 36 7.65 0.22 20.53
N PRO A 37 7.40 -1.10 20.45
CA PRO A 37 7.76 -2.02 21.53
C PRO A 37 9.28 -2.18 21.70
N LEU A 38 10.07 -1.85 20.68
CA LEU A 38 11.54 -1.87 20.76
C LEU A 38 12.12 -0.55 21.31
N GLY A 39 11.30 0.44 21.65
CA GLY A 39 11.73 1.73 22.16
C GLY A 39 12.48 2.59 21.12
N LEU A 40 12.27 2.32 19.84
CA LEU A 40 12.94 2.99 18.73
C LEU A 40 12.22 4.26 18.26
N ASP A 41 11.30 4.80 19.07
CA ASP A 41 10.55 6.02 18.75
C ASP A 41 11.45 7.23 18.40
N ARG A 42 12.62 7.32 19.03
CA ARG A 42 13.62 8.35 18.75
C ARG A 42 14.16 8.28 17.31
N TYR A 43 14.14 7.10 16.71
CA TYR A 43 14.69 6.83 15.38
C TYR A 43 13.63 6.76 14.28
N MET A 44 12.39 7.15 14.57
CA MET A 44 11.29 7.15 13.58
C MET A 44 11.63 7.91 12.30
N ALA A 45 12.25 9.09 12.44
CA ALA A 45 12.69 9.89 11.30
C ALA A 45 13.75 9.16 10.46
N LEU A 46 14.71 8.50 11.12
CA LEU A 46 15.76 7.73 10.45
C LEU A 46 15.19 6.51 9.73
N TYR A 47 14.23 5.83 10.35
CA TYR A 47 13.49 4.73 9.71
C TYR A 47 12.74 5.19 8.46
N GLY A 48 12.04 6.32 8.54
CA GLY A 48 11.35 6.92 7.40
C GLY A 48 12.31 7.31 6.27
N LEU A 49 13.44 7.95 6.62
CA LEU A 49 14.49 8.30 5.65
C LEU A 49 15.08 7.05 4.97
N GLY A 50 15.35 5.98 5.72
CA GLY A 50 15.84 4.72 5.16
C GLY A 50 14.85 4.09 4.21
N PHE A 51 13.59 4.04 4.60
CA PHE A 51 12.51 3.46 3.79
C PHE A 51 12.31 4.21 2.46
N TRP A 52 12.13 5.52 2.52
CA TRP A 52 11.94 6.36 1.33
C TRP A 52 13.23 6.56 0.55
N GLY A 53 14.38 6.66 1.25
CA GLY A 53 15.69 6.77 0.62
C GLY A 53 16.03 5.56 -0.25
N THR A 54 15.72 4.37 0.21
CA THR A 54 15.87 3.14 -0.60
C THR A 54 15.03 3.21 -1.87
N GLY A 55 13.79 3.70 -1.79
CA GLY A 55 12.92 3.91 -2.95
C GLY A 55 13.51 4.90 -3.96
N VAL A 56 14.07 6.02 -3.48
CA VAL A 56 14.73 7.02 -4.33
C VAL A 56 15.97 6.45 -5.03
N VAL A 57 16.81 5.70 -4.31
CA VAL A 57 18.02 5.08 -4.88
C VAL A 57 17.65 4.06 -5.95
N LEU A 58 16.73 3.13 -5.65
CA LEU A 58 16.29 2.13 -6.61
C LEU A 58 15.60 2.76 -7.82
N GLY A 59 14.74 3.76 -7.60
CA GLY A 59 14.09 4.52 -8.66
C GLY A 59 15.08 5.27 -9.54
N GLY A 60 16.09 5.88 -8.93
CA GLY A 60 17.18 6.56 -9.64
C GLY A 60 18.01 5.61 -10.49
N ILE A 61 18.38 4.45 -9.97
CA ILE A 61 19.10 3.41 -10.71
C ILE A 61 18.29 2.93 -11.91
N THR A 62 17.00 2.63 -11.70
CA THR A 62 16.13 2.17 -12.79
C THR A 62 15.95 3.23 -13.87
N ALA A 63 15.77 4.50 -13.50
CA ALA A 63 15.69 5.62 -14.44
C ALA A 63 16.98 5.80 -15.25
N ALA A 64 18.14 5.67 -14.59
CA ALA A 64 19.46 5.76 -15.26
C ALA A 64 19.69 4.61 -16.24
N VAL A 65 19.29 3.38 -15.88
CA VAL A 65 19.48 2.19 -16.73
C VAL A 65 18.54 2.19 -17.93
N THR A 66 17.27 2.59 -17.73
CA THR A 66 16.26 2.56 -18.79
C THR A 66 16.37 3.71 -19.77
N LYS A 67 17.21 4.73 -19.50
CA LYS A 67 17.40 5.93 -20.36
C LYS A 67 16.10 6.56 -20.86
N HIS A 68 14.98 6.34 -20.21
CA HIS A 68 13.72 6.98 -20.53
C HIS A 68 13.81 8.46 -20.14
N GLY A 69 13.64 9.35 -21.12
CA GLY A 69 13.58 10.79 -20.86
C GLY A 69 12.42 11.08 -19.90
N THR A 70 12.74 11.55 -18.68
CA THR A 70 11.74 11.98 -17.71
C THR A 70 11.10 13.28 -18.15
N ARG A 71 9.78 13.30 -18.26
CA ARG A 71 9.02 14.53 -18.51
C ARG A 71 8.86 15.29 -17.20
N PRO A 72 8.81 16.63 -17.22
CA PRO A 72 8.61 17.42 -16.00
C PRO A 72 7.32 17.04 -15.25
N ILE A 73 6.30 16.59 -15.96
CA ILE A 73 5.05 16.11 -15.36
C ILE A 73 5.27 14.85 -14.50
N ASP A 74 6.18 13.96 -14.90
CA ASP A 74 6.50 12.74 -14.15
C ASP A 74 7.14 13.09 -12.81
N ALA A 75 7.99 14.13 -12.78
CA ALA A 75 8.59 14.65 -11.56
C ALA A 75 7.52 15.23 -10.61
N VAL A 76 6.59 16.02 -11.12
CA VAL A 76 5.51 16.60 -10.30
C VAL A 76 4.63 15.50 -9.69
N ILE A 77 4.23 14.52 -10.50
CA ILE A 77 3.45 13.38 -10.03
C ILE A 77 4.24 12.57 -8.98
N GLY A 78 5.52 12.32 -9.23
CA GLY A 78 6.39 11.59 -8.30
C GLY A 78 6.55 12.30 -6.96
N ILE A 79 6.73 13.62 -6.96
CA ILE A 79 6.80 14.44 -5.74
C ILE A 79 5.47 14.39 -4.97
N ALA A 80 4.34 14.55 -5.66
CA ALA A 80 3.03 14.51 -5.03
C ALA A 80 2.75 13.13 -4.40
N MET A 81 3.06 12.05 -5.10
CA MET A 81 2.93 10.68 -4.57
C MET A 81 3.87 10.42 -3.40
N GLY A 82 5.14 10.86 -3.50
CA GLY A 82 6.12 10.72 -2.43
C GLY A 82 5.71 11.50 -1.18
N ALA A 83 5.27 12.73 -1.32
CA ALA A 83 4.81 13.56 -0.21
C ALA A 83 3.58 12.96 0.47
N SER A 84 2.57 12.54 -0.28
CA SER A 84 1.37 11.90 0.28
C SER A 84 1.69 10.59 0.99
N GLY A 85 2.61 9.78 0.45
CA GLY A 85 3.09 8.56 1.07
C GLY A 85 3.83 8.81 2.39
N ALA A 86 4.73 9.81 2.41
CA ALA A 86 5.47 10.17 3.61
C ALA A 86 4.54 10.67 4.73
N ILE A 87 3.58 11.55 4.39
CA ILE A 87 2.58 12.04 5.34
C ILE A 87 1.75 10.85 5.89
N SER A 88 1.28 9.96 5.01
CA SER A 88 0.51 8.77 5.41
C SER A 88 1.30 7.87 6.37
N MET A 89 2.60 7.70 6.13
CA MET A 89 3.48 6.91 7.00
C MET A 89 3.61 7.55 8.38
N VAL A 90 3.87 8.85 8.45
CA VAL A 90 4.00 9.58 9.72
C VAL A 90 2.69 9.49 10.52
N LEU A 91 1.55 9.74 9.87
CA LEU A 91 0.23 9.62 10.51
C LEU A 91 -0.02 8.21 11.04
N MET A 92 0.35 7.19 10.27
CA MET A 92 0.23 5.80 10.70
C MET A 92 1.10 5.48 11.92
N LEU A 93 2.35 5.94 11.94
CA LEU A 93 3.25 5.75 13.08
C LEU A 93 2.73 6.46 14.33
N VAL A 94 2.19 7.67 14.18
CA VAL A 94 1.56 8.40 15.29
C VAL A 94 0.31 7.65 15.79
N ALA A 95 -0.54 7.17 14.90
CA ALA A 95 -1.74 6.41 15.26
C ALA A 95 -1.41 5.11 16.02
N LEU A 96 -0.32 4.43 15.66
CA LEU A 96 0.12 3.20 16.34
C LEU A 96 0.58 3.41 17.79
N LYS A 97 0.79 4.65 18.23
CA LYS A 97 1.07 4.97 19.66
C LYS A 97 -0.15 4.77 20.53
N THR A 98 -1.33 5.04 19.99
CA THR A 98 -2.60 5.04 20.75
C THR A 98 -3.52 3.89 20.36
N VAL A 99 -3.45 3.44 19.10
CA VAL A 99 -4.33 2.39 18.55
C VAL A 99 -3.55 1.08 18.38
N PRO A 100 -4.08 -0.06 18.89
CA PRO A 100 -3.46 -1.36 18.66
C PRO A 100 -3.34 -1.67 17.17
N GLY A 101 -2.20 -2.24 16.74
CA GLY A 101 -1.96 -2.58 15.33
C GLY A 101 -3.02 -3.53 14.74
N VAL A 102 -3.60 -4.41 15.56
CA VAL A 102 -4.69 -5.32 15.16
C VAL A 102 -5.91 -4.56 14.63
N VAL A 103 -6.15 -3.33 15.10
CA VAL A 103 -7.23 -2.46 14.62
C VAL A 103 -6.73 -1.52 13.52
N ALA A 104 -5.58 -0.90 13.71
CA ALA A 104 -5.06 0.13 12.81
C ALA A 104 -4.79 -0.39 11.39
N PHE A 105 -4.20 -1.57 11.24
CA PHE A 105 -3.87 -2.13 9.91
C PHE A 105 -5.10 -2.55 9.11
N PRO A 106 -6.09 -3.29 9.66
CA PRO A 106 -7.33 -3.59 8.93
C PRO A 106 -8.10 -2.33 8.54
N VAL A 107 -8.23 -1.35 9.45
CA VAL A 107 -8.91 -0.08 9.16
C VAL A 107 -8.24 0.65 7.98
N ARG A 108 -6.91 0.77 8.01
CA ARG A 108 -6.16 1.37 6.91
C ARG A 108 -6.36 0.61 5.59
N SER A 109 -6.27 -0.72 5.63
CA SER A 109 -6.36 -1.56 4.43
C SER A 109 -7.75 -1.50 3.79
N CYS A 110 -8.80 -1.67 4.58
CA CYS A 110 -10.18 -1.58 4.09
C CYS A 110 -10.54 -0.15 3.67
N GLY A 111 -10.10 0.86 4.42
CA GLY A 111 -10.28 2.25 4.05
C GLY A 111 -9.64 2.60 2.71
N ASN A 112 -8.40 2.17 2.50
CA ASN A 112 -7.69 2.37 1.24
C ASN A 112 -8.39 1.65 0.08
N THR A 113 -8.81 0.39 0.27
CA THR A 113 -9.52 -0.38 -0.76
C THR A 113 -10.87 0.25 -1.11
N SER A 114 -11.64 0.68 -0.10
CA SER A 114 -12.93 1.33 -0.31
C SER A 114 -12.76 2.67 -1.04
N LEU A 115 -11.79 3.49 -0.63
CA LEU A 115 -11.52 4.78 -1.27
C LEU A 115 -11.08 4.58 -2.72
N THR A 116 -10.19 3.62 -2.97
CA THR A 116 -9.75 3.29 -4.33
C THR A 116 -10.92 2.83 -5.19
N ALA A 117 -11.81 1.98 -4.68
CA ALA A 117 -13.00 1.53 -5.41
C ALA A 117 -13.95 2.70 -5.74
N VAL A 118 -14.17 3.62 -4.79
CA VAL A 118 -15.01 4.81 -5.03
C VAL A 118 -14.38 5.72 -6.08
N ILE A 119 -13.08 6.00 -5.99
CA ILE A 119 -12.37 6.83 -6.97
C ILE A 119 -12.39 6.16 -8.35
N SER A 120 -12.15 4.85 -8.42
CA SER A 120 -12.19 4.09 -9.68
C SER A 120 -13.56 4.18 -10.34
N PHE A 121 -14.63 4.05 -9.54
CA PHE A 121 -16.01 4.21 -10.03
C PHE A 121 -16.28 5.62 -10.56
N ILE A 122 -15.84 6.68 -9.86
CA ILE A 122 -16.12 8.06 -10.23
C ILE A 122 -15.26 8.51 -11.43
N VAL A 123 -13.95 8.22 -11.40
CA VAL A 123 -12.98 8.73 -12.39
C VAL A 123 -13.00 7.90 -13.67
N TRP A 124 -12.90 6.58 -13.53
CA TRP A 124 -12.82 5.66 -14.67
C TRP A 124 -14.17 5.05 -15.06
N ARG A 125 -15.24 5.34 -14.29
CA ARG A 125 -16.59 4.79 -14.50
C ARG A 125 -16.60 3.26 -14.63
N GLU A 126 -15.69 2.60 -13.91
CA GLU A 126 -15.63 1.15 -13.87
C GLU A 126 -16.88 0.59 -13.21
N LYS A 127 -17.46 -0.46 -13.82
CA LYS A 127 -18.64 -1.11 -13.24
C LYS A 127 -18.21 -2.00 -12.08
N VAL A 128 -18.50 -1.57 -10.88
CA VAL A 128 -18.30 -2.39 -9.68
C VAL A 128 -19.35 -3.50 -9.67
N THR A 129 -18.89 -4.75 -9.66
CA THR A 129 -19.79 -5.92 -9.62
C THR A 129 -20.41 -6.08 -8.23
N ALA A 130 -21.58 -6.70 -8.15
CA ALA A 130 -22.26 -6.96 -6.87
C ALA A 130 -21.36 -7.73 -5.87
N ARG A 131 -20.48 -8.61 -6.36
CA ARG A 131 -19.52 -9.35 -5.53
C ARG A 131 -18.48 -8.44 -4.89
N GLN A 132 -18.01 -7.41 -5.60
CA GLN A 132 -17.06 -6.43 -5.08
C GLN A 132 -17.72 -5.54 -4.02
N TRP A 133 -18.96 -5.11 -4.22
CA TRP A 133 -19.75 -4.40 -3.21
C TRP A 133 -19.93 -5.23 -1.94
N LEU A 134 -20.24 -6.51 -2.08
CA LEU A 134 -20.35 -7.42 -0.94
C LEU A 134 -19.02 -7.49 -0.15
N GLY A 135 -17.88 -7.60 -0.84
CA GLY A 135 -16.55 -7.60 -0.22
C GLY A 135 -16.26 -6.32 0.58
N ILE A 136 -16.61 -5.15 0.03
CA ILE A 136 -16.44 -3.86 0.71
C ILE A 136 -17.31 -3.79 1.98
N ILE A 137 -18.57 -4.19 1.89
CA ILE A 137 -19.50 -4.20 3.03
C ILE A 137 -19.01 -5.15 4.11
N CYS A 138 -18.59 -6.37 3.75
CA CYS A 138 -18.02 -7.33 4.70
C CYS A 138 -16.74 -6.79 5.36
N GLY A 139 -15.88 -6.11 4.62
CA GLY A 139 -14.68 -5.48 5.15
C GLY A 139 -15.00 -4.37 6.16
N LEU A 140 -15.98 -3.51 5.86
CA LEU A 140 -16.43 -2.47 6.77
C LEU A 140 -17.10 -3.05 8.02
N ALA A 141 -17.90 -4.10 7.88
CA ALA A 141 -18.52 -4.80 9.02
C ALA A 141 -17.46 -5.44 9.92
N ALA A 142 -16.41 -6.05 9.34
CA ALA A 142 -15.30 -6.60 10.11
C ALA A 142 -14.54 -5.53 10.92
N ILE A 143 -14.34 -4.34 10.36
CA ILE A 143 -13.75 -3.20 11.08
C ILE A 143 -14.65 -2.81 12.26
N TYR A 144 -15.96 -2.70 12.05
CA TYR A 144 -16.89 -2.34 13.10
C TYR A 144 -16.84 -3.34 14.27
N LEU A 145 -16.74 -4.64 13.98
CA LEU A 145 -16.60 -5.68 14.98
C LEU A 145 -15.24 -5.69 15.70
N LEU A 146 -14.20 -5.15 15.07
CA LEU A 146 -12.87 -5.02 15.67
C LEU A 146 -12.74 -3.79 16.59
N LEU A 147 -13.65 -2.82 16.47
CA LEU A 147 -13.65 -1.67 17.39
C LEU A 147 -14.00 -2.19 18.80
N PRO A 148 -13.14 -1.93 19.81
CA PRO A 148 -13.43 -2.36 21.17
C PRO A 148 -14.73 -1.71 21.62
N SER A 149 -15.73 -2.53 21.90
CA SER A 149 -16.92 -2.08 22.61
C SER A 149 -16.48 -1.55 23.98
N ARG A 150 -16.67 -0.27 24.22
CA ARG A 150 -16.48 0.35 25.54
C ARG A 150 -17.45 -0.21 26.53
#